data_df51ff5db6dc079095de762d8fcb7e53
#
_entry.id   df51ff5db6dc079095de762d8fcb7e53
#
_cell.length_a   1.000
_cell.length_b   1.000
_cell.length_c   1.000
_cell.angle_alpha   90.00
_cell.angle_beta   90.00
_cell.angle_gamma   90.00
#
_symmetry.space_group_name_H-M   'P 1'
#
loop_
_entity.id
_entity.type
_entity.pdbx_description
1 polymer ?
#
loop_
_entity_poly.entity_id
_entity_poly.type
_entity_poly.pdbx_seq_one_letter_code
_entity_poly.pdbx_strand_id
1 'polypeptide(L)'
;MQIEQQPILRVFLVDLVDKQTSREILEDRMRELENLVNTYGGVVVLQKYQKKDQPDLRTYVWKGKLEEIVEDMLRLEANLLVIGNALKPAQIYAINEKLRLVSEEQNLKEKMVARDRIDLILKIFEKHAEWGEARLQIELAAIKHMGPRIYGMGMELSRQGGSSGSGSWATRGAWETNTEKMKRHLKEKVLKIEKKLVEYEQMRKLQRDARKKKGMPTIGIVWYTNAGKSSLLNALTNKGVLAENKLFATLGTNVGKCYLITNPETWLGKEVLLNDTIGFIRDLPPKLVKSFSSTLEDSIESDFLLHIIDASDPFVDERIDVVHKVLSDIWAHQDKILVFNKIDKAGEERIAQLREKYSDFNCVFISVKEGKGFEELRWKLIEKVK
;
A
#
# COMPACT_ATOMS: atom_id res chain seq x y z
N MET A 1 21.15 30.06 4.64
CA MET A 1 20.37 29.00 3.97
C MET A 1 18.92 29.12 4.42
N GLN A 2 18.07 29.73 3.60
CA GLN A 2 16.63 29.74 3.85
C GLN A 2 16.15 28.31 3.63
N ILE A 3 15.66 27.68 4.69
CA ILE A 3 14.93 26.40 4.60
C ILE A 3 13.62 26.76 3.88
N GLU A 4 13.53 26.50 2.59
CA GLU A 4 12.25 26.52 1.88
C GLU A 4 11.35 25.52 2.59
N GLN A 5 10.45 26.01 3.42
CA GLN A 5 9.39 25.21 4.01
C GLN A 5 8.55 24.68 2.85
N GLN A 6 8.64 23.35 2.61
CA GLN A 6 7.74 22.72 1.65
C GLN A 6 6.29 23.06 2.05
N PRO A 7 5.46 23.49 1.11
CA PRO A 7 4.08 23.86 1.41
C PRO A 7 3.35 22.70 2.07
N ILE A 8 2.63 22.99 3.14
CA ILE A 8 1.85 21.99 3.87
C ILE A 8 0.76 21.47 2.93
N LEU A 9 0.80 20.17 2.63
CA LEU A 9 -0.23 19.50 1.83
C LEU A 9 -1.55 19.48 2.63
N ARG A 10 -2.49 20.36 2.25
CA ARG A 10 -3.84 20.44 2.82
C ARG A 10 -4.77 19.59 1.98
N VAL A 11 -5.24 18.50 2.56
CA VAL A 11 -5.92 17.42 1.84
C VAL A 11 -7.41 17.42 2.11
N PHE A 12 -8.19 17.41 1.04
CA PHE A 12 -9.62 17.09 1.07
C PHE A 12 -9.82 15.62 0.73
N LEU A 13 -10.46 14.85 1.63
CA LEU A 13 -10.75 13.45 1.41
C LEU A 13 -12.17 13.22 0.92
N VAL A 14 -12.32 12.38 -0.09
CA VAL A 14 -13.63 11.90 -0.57
C VAL A 14 -13.60 10.40 -0.76
N ASP A 15 -14.62 9.71 -0.27
CA ASP A 15 -14.84 8.29 -0.56
C ASP A 15 -16.26 8.08 -1.14
N LEU A 16 -16.38 7.20 -2.11
CA LEU A 16 -17.64 6.72 -2.63
C LEU A 16 -17.87 5.31 -2.11
N VAL A 17 -18.96 5.12 -1.40
CA VAL A 17 -19.32 3.83 -0.81
C VAL A 17 -20.71 3.40 -1.25
N ASP A 18 -20.97 2.10 -1.19
CA ASP A 18 -22.26 1.51 -1.41
C ASP A 18 -23.30 2.06 -0.40
N LYS A 19 -24.56 2.16 -0.81
CA LYS A 19 -25.66 2.61 0.07
C LYS A 19 -25.81 1.75 1.31
N GLN A 20 -25.51 0.45 1.21
CA GLN A 20 -25.63 -0.52 2.29
C GLN A 20 -24.44 -0.48 3.27
N THR A 21 -23.38 0.27 2.95
CA THR A 21 -22.20 0.37 3.83
C THR A 21 -22.59 0.92 5.20
N SER A 22 -22.30 0.16 6.26
CA SER A 22 -22.54 0.58 7.63
C SER A 22 -21.72 1.83 7.98
N ARG A 23 -22.16 2.55 9.01
CA ARG A 23 -21.42 3.73 9.49
C ARG A 23 -20.03 3.36 10.03
N GLU A 24 -19.92 2.25 10.72
CA GLU A 24 -18.68 1.76 11.30
C GLU A 24 -17.63 1.44 10.23
N ILE A 25 -18.03 0.72 9.18
CA ILE A 25 -17.15 0.43 8.02
C ILE A 25 -16.73 1.72 7.33
N LEU A 26 -17.63 2.69 7.19
CA LEU A 26 -17.31 3.97 6.59
C LEU A 26 -16.27 4.74 7.41
N GLU A 27 -16.46 4.83 8.71
CA GLU A 27 -15.53 5.50 9.63
C GLU A 27 -14.15 4.82 9.61
N ASP A 28 -14.11 3.49 9.55
CA ASP A 28 -12.86 2.73 9.42
C ASP A 28 -12.16 3.00 8.08
N ARG A 29 -12.89 3.02 6.96
CA ARG A 29 -12.35 3.38 5.64
C ARG A 29 -11.76 4.79 5.62
N MET A 30 -12.47 5.76 6.17
CA MET A 30 -12.02 7.16 6.22
C MET A 30 -10.79 7.31 7.11
N ARG A 31 -10.73 6.61 8.25
CA ARG A 31 -9.54 6.58 9.12
C ARG A 31 -8.33 5.97 8.43
N GLU A 32 -8.53 4.91 7.66
CA GLU A 32 -7.43 4.30 6.88
C GLU A 32 -6.92 5.26 5.81
N LEU A 33 -7.79 5.98 5.11
CA LEU A 33 -7.42 7.00 4.13
C LEU A 33 -6.68 8.18 4.78
N GLU A 34 -7.14 8.64 5.91
CA GLU A 34 -6.45 9.69 6.69
C GLU A 34 -5.05 9.26 7.10
N ASN A 35 -4.88 8.01 7.56
CA ASN A 35 -3.57 7.46 7.88
C ASN A 35 -2.64 7.39 6.66
N LEU A 36 -3.17 7.10 5.47
CA LEU A 36 -2.41 7.16 4.21
C LEU A 36 -1.95 8.59 3.91
N VAL A 37 -2.83 9.57 4.04
CA VAL A 37 -2.52 10.98 3.84
C VAL A 37 -1.45 11.45 4.83
N ASN A 38 -1.60 11.13 6.11
CA ASN A 38 -0.62 11.48 7.15
C ASN A 38 0.75 10.85 6.86
N THR A 39 0.77 9.59 6.39
CA THR A 39 2.02 8.90 5.99
C THR A 39 2.66 9.59 4.78
N TYR A 40 1.86 10.06 3.83
CA TYR A 40 2.36 10.84 2.70
C TYR A 40 2.94 12.20 3.13
N GLY A 41 2.51 12.74 4.28
CA GLY A 41 2.92 14.03 4.83
C GLY A 41 1.93 15.15 4.58
N GLY A 42 0.67 14.81 4.32
CA GLY A 42 -0.44 15.76 4.22
C GLY A 42 -1.21 15.87 5.53
N VAL A 43 -2.01 16.94 5.64
CA VAL A 43 -2.95 17.17 6.73
C VAL A 43 -4.36 17.20 6.16
N VAL A 44 -5.24 16.36 6.68
CA VAL A 44 -6.65 16.30 6.24
C VAL A 44 -7.41 17.49 6.83
N VAL A 45 -7.94 18.34 5.96
CA VAL A 45 -8.71 19.54 6.35
C VAL A 45 -10.20 19.29 6.35
N LEU A 46 -10.70 18.41 5.50
CA LEU A 46 -12.10 18.00 5.46
C LEU A 46 -12.23 16.59 4.87
N GLN A 47 -13.22 15.85 5.37
CA GLN A 47 -13.59 14.52 4.88
C GLN A 47 -15.05 14.52 4.47
N LYS A 48 -15.34 14.04 3.28
CA LYS A 48 -16.70 13.81 2.79
C LYS A 48 -16.84 12.42 2.19
N TYR A 49 -18.05 11.92 2.17
CA TYR A 49 -18.36 10.68 1.48
C TYR A 49 -19.64 10.81 0.67
N GLN A 50 -19.81 9.94 -0.31
CA GLN A 50 -21.02 9.82 -1.08
C GLN A 50 -21.51 8.37 -1.07
N LYS A 51 -22.76 8.13 -0.67
CA LYS A 51 -23.40 6.80 -0.73
C LYS A 51 -24.10 6.63 -2.07
N LYS A 52 -23.58 5.80 -2.95
CA LYS A 52 -24.11 5.49 -4.28
C LYS A 52 -23.67 4.12 -4.75
N ASP A 53 -24.57 3.36 -5.34
CA ASP A 53 -24.28 2.03 -5.85
C ASP A 53 -23.45 2.06 -7.14
N GLN A 54 -23.54 3.16 -7.90
CA GLN A 54 -22.76 3.32 -9.13
C GLN A 54 -22.03 4.68 -9.14
N PRO A 55 -20.73 4.69 -9.47
CA PRO A 55 -19.99 5.92 -9.66
C PRO A 55 -20.42 6.64 -10.95
N ASP A 56 -20.20 7.95 -10.99
CA ASP A 56 -20.31 8.72 -12.22
C ASP A 56 -19.28 8.25 -13.26
N LEU A 57 -19.72 8.13 -14.51
CA LEU A 57 -18.87 7.62 -15.59
C LEU A 57 -17.68 8.55 -15.92
N ARG A 58 -17.87 9.86 -15.77
CA ARG A 58 -16.88 10.88 -16.16
C ARG A 58 -16.00 11.32 -15.01
N THR A 59 -16.58 11.60 -13.83
CA THR A 59 -15.88 12.22 -12.70
C THR A 59 -15.85 11.35 -11.45
N TYR A 60 -16.36 10.10 -11.51
CA TYR A 60 -16.48 9.17 -10.41
C TYR A 60 -17.45 9.63 -9.32
N VAL A 61 -17.25 10.82 -8.74
CA VAL A 61 -18.23 11.53 -7.91
C VAL A 61 -19.19 12.30 -8.81
N TRP A 62 -20.46 12.46 -8.41
CA TRP A 62 -21.44 13.17 -9.22
C TRP A 62 -21.08 14.64 -9.41
N LYS A 63 -21.45 15.20 -10.58
CA LYS A 63 -21.05 16.54 -10.99
C LYS A 63 -21.31 17.62 -9.93
N GLY A 64 -22.54 17.69 -9.39
CA GLY A 64 -22.88 18.65 -8.33
C GLY A 64 -22.05 18.45 -7.05
N LYS A 65 -21.69 17.20 -6.72
CA LYS A 65 -20.82 16.92 -5.57
C LYS A 65 -19.38 17.36 -5.84
N LEU A 66 -18.90 17.24 -7.07
CA LEU A 66 -17.57 17.72 -7.45
C LEU A 66 -17.50 19.25 -7.38
N GLU A 67 -18.56 19.96 -7.77
CA GLU A 67 -18.66 21.42 -7.65
C GLU A 67 -18.60 21.85 -6.18
N GLU A 68 -19.40 21.23 -5.31
CA GLU A 68 -19.35 21.44 -3.85
C GLU A 68 -17.95 21.17 -3.26
N ILE A 69 -17.28 20.11 -3.71
CA ILE A 69 -15.91 19.78 -3.26
C ILE A 69 -14.93 20.88 -3.67
N VAL A 70 -15.01 21.37 -4.89
CA VAL A 70 -14.14 22.43 -5.39
C VAL A 70 -14.35 23.74 -4.61
N GLU A 71 -15.58 24.12 -4.32
CA GLU A 71 -15.90 25.28 -3.48
C GLU A 71 -15.32 25.15 -2.06
N ASP A 72 -15.49 23.97 -1.44
CA ASP A 72 -14.91 23.71 -0.12
C ASP A 72 -13.37 23.69 -0.15
N MET A 73 -12.76 23.14 -1.21
CA MET A 73 -11.30 23.18 -1.36
C MET A 73 -10.77 24.61 -1.45
N LEU A 74 -11.45 25.49 -2.19
CA LEU A 74 -11.09 26.90 -2.26
C LEU A 74 -11.22 27.59 -0.90
N ARG A 75 -12.36 27.38 -0.21
CA ARG A 75 -12.62 27.96 1.10
C ARG A 75 -11.63 27.53 2.17
N LEU A 76 -11.19 26.26 2.12
CA LEU A 76 -10.27 25.66 3.10
C LEU A 76 -8.81 25.68 2.64
N GLU A 77 -8.51 26.33 1.51
CA GLU A 77 -7.16 26.36 0.91
C GLU A 77 -6.57 24.95 0.75
N ALA A 78 -7.40 23.96 0.38
CA ALA A 78 -6.93 22.60 0.13
C ALA A 78 -6.30 22.52 -1.26
N ASN A 79 -5.08 22.02 -1.33
CA ASN A 79 -4.33 21.88 -2.59
C ASN A 79 -4.31 20.44 -3.15
N LEU A 80 -4.75 19.44 -2.37
CA LEU A 80 -4.82 18.05 -2.80
C LEU A 80 -6.21 17.45 -2.51
N LEU A 81 -6.86 16.93 -3.57
CA LEU A 81 -8.05 16.10 -3.47
C LEU A 81 -7.64 14.64 -3.49
N VAL A 82 -7.96 13.87 -2.47
CA VAL A 82 -7.75 12.43 -2.44
C VAL A 82 -9.09 11.69 -2.52
N ILE A 83 -9.22 10.80 -3.50
CA ILE A 83 -10.40 9.95 -3.68
C ILE A 83 -10.05 8.54 -3.23
N GLY A 84 -10.81 8.02 -2.25
CA GLY A 84 -10.56 6.75 -1.56
C GLY A 84 -10.74 5.50 -2.41
N ASN A 85 -11.18 5.65 -3.65
CA ASN A 85 -11.40 4.58 -4.60
C ASN A 85 -10.36 4.59 -5.72
N ALA A 86 -10.21 3.46 -6.42
CA ALA A 86 -9.41 3.39 -7.65
C ALA A 86 -10.21 3.97 -8.83
N LEU A 87 -9.68 4.95 -9.52
CA LEU A 87 -10.34 5.63 -10.62
C LEU A 87 -9.84 5.13 -11.98
N LYS A 88 -10.75 5.17 -12.97
CA LYS A 88 -10.35 5.00 -14.36
C LYS A 88 -9.49 6.19 -14.81
N PRO A 89 -8.55 6.00 -15.76
CA PRO A 89 -7.71 7.08 -16.26
C PRO A 89 -8.47 8.33 -16.73
N ALA A 90 -9.60 8.15 -17.43
CA ALA A 90 -10.43 9.24 -17.91
C ALA A 90 -11.10 10.02 -16.76
N GLN A 91 -11.48 9.35 -15.68
CA GLN A 91 -12.15 9.97 -14.53
C GLN A 91 -11.19 10.91 -13.78
N ILE A 92 -10.01 10.41 -13.43
CA ILE A 92 -9.02 11.24 -12.73
C ILE A 92 -8.51 12.39 -13.60
N TYR A 93 -8.42 12.17 -14.92
CA TYR A 93 -8.10 13.24 -15.87
C TYR A 93 -9.17 14.34 -15.86
N ALA A 94 -10.46 13.98 -15.98
CA ALA A 94 -11.55 14.95 -15.98
C ALA A 94 -11.64 15.78 -14.68
N ILE A 95 -11.35 15.14 -13.53
CA ILE A 95 -11.29 15.84 -12.25
C ILE A 95 -10.11 16.82 -12.22
N ASN A 96 -8.90 16.36 -12.61
CA ASN A 96 -7.72 17.21 -12.62
C ASN A 96 -7.86 18.39 -13.59
N GLU A 97 -8.51 18.20 -14.74
CA GLU A 97 -8.78 19.29 -15.68
C GLU A 97 -9.73 20.34 -15.08
N LYS A 98 -10.78 19.91 -14.38
CA LYS A 98 -11.66 20.83 -13.65
C LYS A 98 -10.89 21.63 -12.58
N LEU A 99 -10.07 20.94 -11.78
CA LEU A 99 -9.25 21.60 -10.74
C LEU A 99 -8.21 22.55 -11.33
N ARG A 100 -7.61 22.21 -12.47
CA ARG A 100 -6.66 23.05 -13.19
C ARG A 100 -7.33 24.36 -13.66
N LEU A 101 -8.49 24.25 -14.33
CA LEU A 101 -9.24 25.42 -14.82
C LEU A 101 -9.61 26.35 -13.67
N VAL A 102 -10.14 25.82 -12.58
CA VAL A 102 -10.49 26.63 -11.41
C VAL A 102 -9.24 27.28 -10.78
N SER A 103 -8.13 26.53 -10.71
CA SER A 103 -6.88 27.08 -10.17
C SER A 103 -6.34 28.24 -11.02
N GLU A 104 -6.51 28.17 -12.34
CA GLU A 104 -6.14 29.24 -13.27
C GLU A 104 -7.10 30.44 -13.18
N GLU A 105 -8.41 30.22 -13.14
CA GLU A 105 -9.42 31.26 -12.96
C GLU A 105 -9.23 32.05 -11.66
N GLN A 106 -8.87 31.37 -10.57
CA GLN A 106 -8.65 31.97 -9.25
C GLN A 106 -7.21 32.46 -9.02
N ASN A 107 -6.33 32.33 -10.02
CA ASN A 107 -4.90 32.69 -9.92
C ASN A 107 -4.21 32.11 -8.68
N LEU A 108 -4.49 30.83 -8.35
CA LEU A 108 -3.92 30.19 -7.18
C LEU A 108 -2.40 30.03 -7.33
N LYS A 109 -1.64 30.34 -6.28
CA LYS A 109 -0.18 30.13 -6.24
C LYS A 109 0.15 28.64 -6.35
N GLU A 110 -0.61 27.79 -5.68
CA GLU A 110 -0.51 26.34 -5.75
C GLU A 110 -1.70 25.77 -6.51
N LYS A 111 -1.41 24.99 -7.55
CA LYS A 111 -2.47 24.36 -8.34
C LYS A 111 -3.09 23.22 -7.53
N MET A 112 -4.41 23.15 -7.52
CA MET A 112 -5.14 22.03 -6.96
C MET A 112 -4.92 20.77 -7.84
N VAL A 113 -4.70 19.63 -7.20
CA VAL A 113 -4.47 18.33 -7.87
C VAL A 113 -5.33 17.25 -7.23
N ALA A 114 -5.85 16.34 -8.03
CA ALA A 114 -6.53 15.14 -7.54
C ALA A 114 -5.65 13.89 -7.69
N ARG A 115 -5.73 13.02 -6.69
CA ARG A 115 -5.14 11.69 -6.69
C ARG A 115 -6.18 10.65 -6.29
N ASP A 116 -6.13 9.50 -6.91
CA ASP A 116 -6.89 8.36 -6.42
C ASP A 116 -6.09 7.58 -5.35
N ARG A 117 -6.74 6.61 -4.73
CA ARG A 117 -6.11 5.75 -3.70
C ARG A 117 -4.82 5.09 -4.20
N ILE A 118 -4.80 4.65 -5.45
CA ILE A 118 -3.63 3.97 -6.02
C ILE A 118 -2.46 4.93 -6.19
N ASP A 119 -2.71 6.13 -6.71
CA ASP A 119 -1.69 7.17 -6.83
C ASP A 119 -1.09 7.55 -5.48
N LEU A 120 -1.96 7.69 -4.45
CA LEU A 120 -1.50 8.02 -3.10
C LEU A 120 -0.58 6.93 -2.55
N ILE A 121 -0.98 5.65 -2.68
CA ILE A 121 -0.17 4.51 -2.23
C ILE A 121 1.16 4.46 -2.98
N LEU A 122 1.16 4.62 -4.31
CA LEU A 122 2.39 4.65 -5.11
C LEU A 122 3.32 5.79 -4.70
N LYS A 123 2.78 6.96 -4.37
CA LYS A 123 3.56 8.10 -3.90
C LYS A 123 4.14 7.90 -2.49
N ILE A 124 3.42 7.21 -1.62
CA ILE A 124 3.94 6.79 -0.31
C ILE A 124 5.11 5.83 -0.53
N PHE A 125 4.94 4.84 -1.41
CA PHE A 125 5.99 3.89 -1.73
C PHE A 125 7.22 4.55 -2.37
N GLU A 126 7.03 5.49 -3.29
CA GLU A 126 8.11 6.25 -3.92
C GLU A 126 8.96 6.99 -2.86
N LYS A 127 8.30 7.55 -1.84
CA LYS A 127 8.95 8.27 -0.73
C LYS A 127 9.77 7.36 0.19
N HIS A 128 9.34 6.11 0.39
CA HIS A 128 9.96 5.14 1.29
C HIS A 128 10.88 4.13 0.58
N ALA A 129 10.96 4.15 -0.75
CA ALA A 129 11.79 3.23 -1.51
C ALA A 129 13.27 3.57 -1.40
N GLU A 130 14.00 2.82 -0.58
CA GLU A 130 15.45 2.99 -0.41
C GLU A 130 16.25 2.18 -1.44
N TRP A 131 15.74 1.02 -1.86
CA TRP A 131 16.45 0.06 -2.72
C TRP A 131 16.14 0.25 -4.20
N GLY A 132 17.15 0.04 -5.05
CA GLY A 132 17.01 0.21 -6.50
C GLY A 132 15.92 -0.67 -7.12
N GLU A 133 15.74 -1.90 -6.63
CA GLU A 133 14.70 -2.80 -7.09
C GLU A 133 13.29 -2.30 -6.74
N ALA A 134 13.04 -1.91 -5.48
CA ALA A 134 11.76 -1.36 -5.05
C ALA A 134 11.38 -0.11 -5.87
N ARG A 135 12.34 0.78 -6.14
CA ARG A 135 12.13 1.95 -7.01
C ARG A 135 11.70 1.56 -8.42
N LEU A 136 12.34 0.55 -9.01
CA LEU A 136 11.98 0.06 -10.34
C LEU A 136 10.57 -0.55 -10.37
N GLN A 137 10.19 -1.29 -9.33
CA GLN A 137 8.85 -1.87 -9.21
C GLN A 137 7.78 -0.80 -9.07
N ILE A 138 8.02 0.21 -8.24
CA ILE A 138 7.10 1.35 -8.07
C ILE A 138 6.98 2.12 -9.39
N GLU A 139 8.09 2.36 -10.06
CA GLU A 139 8.11 3.05 -11.36
C GLU A 139 7.33 2.25 -12.40
N LEU A 140 7.50 0.94 -12.46
CA LEU A 140 6.74 0.05 -13.34
C LEU A 140 5.25 0.08 -13.03
N ALA A 141 4.88 0.02 -11.75
CA ALA A 141 3.50 0.11 -11.29
C ALA A 141 2.88 1.47 -11.66
N ALA A 142 3.62 2.55 -11.44
CA ALA A 142 3.19 3.91 -11.79
C ALA A 142 2.98 4.04 -13.31
N ILE A 143 3.88 3.55 -14.13
CA ILE A 143 3.73 3.57 -15.61
C ILE A 143 2.51 2.75 -16.04
N LYS A 144 2.30 1.56 -15.46
CA LYS A 144 1.13 0.71 -15.79
C LYS A 144 -0.19 1.32 -15.31
N HIS A 145 -0.19 2.07 -14.21
CA HIS A 145 -1.37 2.76 -13.70
C HIS A 145 -1.63 4.10 -14.42
N MET A 146 -0.58 4.91 -14.61
CA MET A 146 -0.65 6.25 -15.20
C MET A 146 -0.59 6.25 -16.74
N GLY A 147 0.03 5.23 -17.37
CA GLY A 147 0.21 5.17 -18.81
C GLY A 147 -1.08 5.38 -19.60
N PRO A 148 -2.21 4.72 -19.27
CA PRO A 148 -3.49 4.95 -19.91
C PRO A 148 -4.02 6.39 -19.77
N ARG A 149 -3.65 7.13 -18.72
CA ARG A 149 -4.03 8.54 -18.50
C ARG A 149 -3.37 9.46 -19.52
N ILE A 150 -2.08 9.23 -19.79
CA ILE A 150 -1.30 10.01 -20.76
C ILE A 150 -1.90 9.84 -22.17
N TYR A 151 -2.42 8.63 -22.48
CA TYR A 151 -3.08 8.39 -23.77
C TYR A 151 -4.43 9.10 -23.89
N GLY A 152 -5.21 9.17 -22.80
CA GLY A 152 -6.47 9.92 -22.74
C GLY A 152 -6.26 11.41 -22.98
N MET A 153 -5.22 12.00 -22.38
CA MET A 153 -4.83 13.40 -22.62
C MET A 153 -4.53 13.71 -24.09
N GLY A 154 -3.81 12.84 -24.78
CA GLY A 154 -3.49 13.05 -26.20
C GLY A 154 -4.71 13.01 -27.11
N MET A 155 -5.70 12.16 -26.82
CA MET A 155 -6.94 12.08 -27.60
C MET A 155 -7.90 13.26 -27.38
N GLU A 156 -8.00 13.79 -26.16
CA GLU A 156 -8.86 14.96 -25.89
C GLU A 156 -8.27 16.27 -26.40
N LEU A 157 -6.96 16.46 -26.29
CA LEU A 157 -6.29 17.60 -26.90
C LEU A 157 -6.44 17.59 -28.43
N SER A 158 -6.46 16.43 -29.08
CA SER A 158 -6.73 16.34 -30.51
C SER A 158 -8.20 16.65 -30.87
N ARG A 159 -9.15 16.42 -29.96
CA ARG A 159 -10.56 16.79 -30.14
C ARG A 159 -10.83 18.28 -29.92
N GLN A 160 -10.15 18.90 -28.94
CA GLN A 160 -10.29 20.35 -28.68
C GLN A 160 -9.60 21.21 -29.75
N GLY A 161 -8.52 20.73 -30.36
CA GLY A 161 -7.86 21.42 -31.48
C GLY A 161 -8.65 21.39 -32.79
N GLY A 162 -9.76 20.65 -32.87
CA GLY A 162 -10.59 20.50 -34.08
C GLY A 162 -11.71 21.54 -34.26
N SER A 163 -11.88 22.49 -33.33
CA SER A 163 -13.05 23.41 -33.30
C SER A 163 -12.79 24.83 -33.84
N SER A 164 -11.63 25.18 -34.36
CA SER A 164 -11.47 26.48 -35.04
C SER A 164 -10.78 26.35 -36.39
N GLY A 165 -11.55 26.69 -37.36
CA GLY A 165 -11.36 27.03 -38.74
C GLY A 165 -10.02 26.78 -39.47
N SER A 166 -10.15 26.14 -40.60
CA SER A 166 -9.26 26.28 -41.78
C SER A 166 -7.73 26.26 -41.53
N GLY A 167 -7.15 25.07 -41.50
CA GLY A 167 -5.68 24.91 -41.45
C GLY A 167 -5.17 23.63 -40.79
N SER A 168 -6.04 22.70 -40.46
CA SER A 168 -5.90 21.67 -39.41
C SER A 168 -5.20 20.36 -39.79
N TRP A 169 -4.63 20.17 -40.96
CA TRP A 169 -3.98 18.91 -41.33
C TRP A 169 -2.59 18.74 -40.70
N ALA A 170 -1.83 19.82 -40.58
CA ALA A 170 -0.47 19.81 -40.05
C ALA A 170 -0.43 19.60 -38.52
N THR A 171 -1.41 20.13 -37.79
CA THR A 171 -1.47 19.99 -36.34
C THR A 171 -1.94 18.61 -35.85
N ARG A 172 -2.91 17.96 -36.53
CA ARG A 172 -3.35 16.61 -36.19
C ARG A 172 -2.23 15.58 -36.31
N GLY A 173 -1.45 15.61 -37.37
CA GLY A 173 -0.31 14.70 -37.59
C GLY A 173 0.81 14.90 -36.56
N ALA A 174 1.07 16.14 -36.14
CA ALA A 174 2.11 16.42 -35.13
C ALA A 174 1.72 15.94 -33.71
N TRP A 175 0.45 16.01 -33.34
CA TRP A 175 -0.04 15.51 -32.07
C TRP A 175 -0.14 13.97 -32.03
N GLU A 176 -0.61 13.33 -33.07
CA GLU A 176 -0.58 11.86 -33.20
C GLU A 176 0.84 11.33 -33.10
N THR A 177 1.79 11.92 -33.81
CA THR A 177 3.21 11.53 -33.72
C THR A 177 3.79 11.72 -32.31
N ASN A 178 3.40 12.75 -31.58
CA ASN A 178 3.85 12.96 -30.19
C ASN A 178 3.28 11.91 -29.24
N THR A 179 1.99 11.58 -29.36
CA THR A 179 1.36 10.52 -28.56
C THR A 179 1.97 9.15 -28.87
N GLU A 180 2.26 8.86 -30.14
CA GLU A 180 2.92 7.61 -30.53
C GLU A 180 4.37 7.53 -30.06
N LYS A 181 5.12 8.62 -30.15
CA LYS A 181 6.48 8.72 -29.58
C LYS A 181 6.48 8.47 -28.09
N MET A 182 5.53 9.06 -27.37
CA MET A 182 5.38 8.88 -25.94
C MET A 182 5.01 7.44 -25.56
N LYS A 183 4.10 6.82 -26.32
CA LYS A 183 3.76 5.39 -26.17
C LYS A 183 4.99 4.51 -26.35
N ARG A 184 5.76 4.74 -27.40
CA ARG A 184 6.99 4.00 -27.69
C ARG A 184 8.01 4.17 -26.58
N HIS A 185 8.25 5.41 -26.14
CA HIS A 185 9.17 5.71 -25.06
C HIS A 185 8.77 5.01 -23.74
N LEU A 186 7.47 5.04 -23.37
CA LEU A 186 6.98 4.33 -22.19
C LEU A 186 7.13 2.81 -22.33
N LYS A 187 6.86 2.25 -23.52
CA LYS A 187 7.06 0.83 -23.80
C LYS A 187 8.53 0.41 -23.67
N GLU A 188 9.43 1.19 -24.25
CA GLU A 188 10.88 0.95 -24.10
C GLU A 188 11.34 1.04 -22.65
N LYS A 189 10.81 2.01 -21.90
CA LYS A 189 11.09 2.17 -20.47
C LYS A 189 10.62 0.96 -19.67
N VAL A 190 9.39 0.48 -19.92
CA VAL A 190 8.85 -0.74 -19.31
C VAL A 190 9.76 -1.94 -19.58
N LEU A 191 10.15 -2.17 -20.83
CA LEU A 191 11.03 -3.28 -21.18
C LEU A 191 12.41 -3.20 -20.48
N LYS A 192 12.98 -1.99 -20.37
CA LYS A 192 14.24 -1.78 -19.64
C LYS A 192 14.11 -2.08 -18.16
N ILE A 193 12.99 -1.67 -17.55
CA ILE A 193 12.72 -1.93 -16.12
C ILE A 193 12.51 -3.43 -15.91
N GLU A 194 11.67 -4.07 -16.73
CA GLU A 194 11.39 -5.51 -16.61
C GLU A 194 12.67 -6.34 -16.76
N LYS A 195 13.56 -6.00 -17.69
CA LYS A 195 14.87 -6.66 -17.83
C LYS A 195 15.71 -6.56 -16.55
N LYS A 196 15.81 -5.37 -15.95
CA LYS A 196 16.55 -5.19 -14.69
C LYS A 196 15.92 -5.96 -13.52
N LEU A 197 14.59 -6.03 -13.46
CA LEU A 197 13.89 -6.79 -12.43
C LEU A 197 14.18 -8.29 -12.53
N VAL A 198 14.30 -8.85 -13.74
CA VAL A 198 14.73 -10.24 -13.95
C VAL A 198 16.16 -10.47 -13.43
N GLU A 199 17.08 -9.53 -13.62
CA GLU A 199 18.44 -9.62 -13.07
C GLU A 199 18.42 -9.67 -11.52
N TYR A 200 17.60 -8.83 -10.89
CA TYR A 200 17.40 -8.85 -9.42
C TYR A 200 16.78 -10.17 -8.95
N GLU A 201 15.80 -10.71 -9.66
CA GLU A 201 15.18 -12.00 -9.34
C GLU A 201 16.21 -13.14 -9.35
N GLN A 202 17.08 -13.17 -10.36
CA GLN A 202 18.16 -14.18 -10.43
C GLN A 202 19.13 -14.04 -9.25
N MET A 203 19.53 -12.82 -8.88
CA MET A 203 20.38 -12.60 -7.72
C MET A 203 19.74 -13.06 -6.41
N ARG A 204 18.44 -12.76 -6.21
CA ARG A 204 17.70 -13.24 -5.02
C ARG A 204 17.63 -14.77 -4.98
N LYS A 205 17.36 -15.41 -6.12
CA LYS A 205 17.36 -16.89 -6.19
C LYS A 205 18.69 -17.48 -5.74
N LEU A 206 19.80 -16.95 -6.22
CA LEU A 206 21.14 -17.40 -5.80
C LEU A 206 21.37 -17.22 -4.28
N GLN A 207 20.92 -16.08 -3.72
CA GLN A 207 21.03 -15.84 -2.30
C GLN A 207 20.15 -16.80 -1.48
N ARG A 208 18.93 -17.10 -1.94
CA ARG A 208 18.03 -18.07 -1.29
C ARG A 208 18.63 -19.47 -1.30
N ASP A 209 19.15 -19.91 -2.46
CA ASP A 209 19.78 -21.21 -2.59
C ASP A 209 21.01 -21.36 -1.65
N ALA A 210 21.78 -20.29 -1.48
CA ALA A 210 22.89 -20.27 -0.53
C ALA A 210 22.40 -20.35 0.93
N ARG A 211 21.27 -19.73 1.28
CA ARG A 211 20.66 -19.84 2.63
C ARG A 211 20.11 -21.26 2.88
N LYS A 212 19.39 -21.83 1.90
CA LYS A 212 18.87 -23.21 1.97
C LYS A 212 20.01 -24.23 2.17
N LYS A 213 21.14 -24.07 1.45
CA LYS A 213 22.33 -24.93 1.63
C LYS A 213 22.94 -24.83 3.03
N LYS A 214 22.81 -23.69 3.71
CA LYS A 214 23.26 -23.52 5.09
C LYS A 214 22.26 -24.04 6.13
N GLY A 215 21.13 -24.58 5.71
CA GLY A 215 20.08 -25.10 6.60
C GLY A 215 19.47 -24.03 7.52
N MET A 216 19.42 -22.77 7.05
CA MET A 216 18.86 -21.65 7.81
C MET A 216 17.36 -21.52 7.51
N PRO A 217 16.47 -21.85 8.45
CA PRO A 217 15.04 -21.69 8.24
C PRO A 217 14.65 -20.22 8.06
N THR A 218 13.69 -19.98 7.21
CA THR A 218 13.18 -18.65 6.91
C THR A 218 11.71 -18.51 7.31
N ILE A 219 11.38 -17.45 7.99
CA ILE A 219 10.04 -17.14 8.48
C ILE A 219 9.58 -15.86 7.80
N GLY A 220 8.51 -15.92 7.02
CA GLY A 220 7.90 -14.72 6.42
C GLY A 220 6.95 -14.06 7.42
N ILE A 221 7.02 -12.74 7.54
CA ILE A 221 6.10 -11.99 8.39
C ILE A 221 5.10 -11.28 7.50
N VAL A 222 3.82 -11.57 7.70
CA VAL A 222 2.71 -10.95 6.98
C VAL A 222 1.75 -10.29 7.97
N TRP A 223 1.17 -9.16 7.59
CA TRP A 223 0.29 -8.41 8.48
C TRP A 223 -0.60 -7.43 7.71
N TYR A 224 -1.72 -7.07 8.31
CA TYR A 224 -2.42 -5.86 7.92
C TYR A 224 -1.72 -4.64 8.53
N THR A 225 -1.68 -3.52 7.82
CA THR A 225 -0.97 -2.31 8.29
C THR A 225 -1.30 -1.94 9.73
N ASN A 226 -0.28 -1.50 10.49
CA ASN A 226 -0.38 -1.11 11.90
C ASN A 226 -0.63 -2.25 12.93
N ALA A 227 -0.46 -3.51 12.57
CA ALA A 227 -0.59 -4.64 13.52
C ALA A 227 0.57 -4.77 14.54
N GLY A 228 1.62 -3.95 14.42
CA GLY A 228 2.75 -3.94 15.34
C GLY A 228 3.95 -4.79 14.90
N LYS A 229 4.09 -5.02 13.60
CA LYS A 229 5.19 -5.79 13.01
C LYS A 229 6.58 -5.31 13.44
N SER A 230 6.90 -4.02 13.25
CA SER A 230 8.24 -3.48 13.55
C SER A 230 8.58 -3.65 15.04
N SER A 231 7.59 -3.51 15.91
CA SER A 231 7.75 -3.76 17.34
C SER A 231 8.05 -5.23 17.62
N LEU A 232 7.36 -6.17 16.97
CA LEU A 232 7.60 -7.60 17.12
C LEU A 232 8.99 -7.99 16.59
N LEU A 233 9.38 -7.49 15.41
CA LEU A 233 10.71 -7.72 14.85
C LEU A 233 11.81 -7.26 15.81
N ASN A 234 11.68 -6.06 16.39
CA ASN A 234 12.62 -5.55 17.36
C ASN A 234 12.72 -6.46 18.60
N ALA A 235 11.57 -6.92 19.10
CA ALA A 235 11.53 -7.80 20.26
C ALA A 235 12.13 -9.19 20.01
N LEU A 236 12.06 -9.70 18.77
CA LEU A 236 12.61 -11.00 18.40
C LEU A 236 14.08 -10.94 17.95
N THR A 237 14.54 -9.82 17.36
CA THR A 237 15.86 -9.74 16.71
C THR A 237 16.86 -8.84 17.42
N ASN A 238 16.45 -8.10 18.45
CA ASN A 238 17.27 -7.04 19.11
C ASN A 238 17.82 -5.98 18.13
N LYS A 239 17.25 -5.88 16.92
CA LYS A 239 17.56 -4.82 15.96
C LYS A 239 16.72 -3.60 16.32
N GLY A 240 17.35 -2.46 16.56
CA GLY A 240 16.67 -1.17 16.78
C GLY A 240 16.04 -0.61 15.50
N VAL A 241 15.11 -1.35 14.86
CA VAL A 241 14.36 -0.86 13.71
C VAL A 241 13.37 0.18 14.20
N LEU A 242 13.35 1.35 13.59
CA LEU A 242 12.40 2.42 13.93
C LEU A 242 10.96 1.91 13.79
N ALA A 243 10.27 1.78 14.92
CA ALA A 243 8.86 1.44 14.96
C ALA A 243 8.05 2.75 14.87
N GLU A 244 7.76 3.22 13.65
CA GLU A 244 6.89 4.37 13.43
C GLU A 244 5.44 3.90 13.20
N ASN A 245 4.45 4.68 13.70
CA ASN A 245 3.03 4.46 13.44
C ASN A 245 2.63 4.95 12.02
N LYS A 246 3.48 4.73 11.03
CA LYS A 246 3.23 5.08 9.63
C LYS A 246 2.92 3.84 8.83
N LEU A 247 1.95 3.95 7.92
CA LEU A 247 1.63 2.89 6.98
C LEU A 247 2.81 2.71 6.02
N PHE A 248 3.17 1.47 5.69
CA PHE A 248 4.26 1.15 4.76
C PHE A 248 5.63 1.74 5.13
N ALA A 249 5.94 1.83 6.42
CA ALA A 249 7.23 2.34 6.89
C ALA A 249 8.43 1.51 6.38
N THR A 250 8.20 0.24 6.04
CA THR A 250 9.20 -0.66 5.43
C THR A 250 8.73 -1.09 4.05
N LEU A 251 9.48 -0.73 3.02
CA LEU A 251 9.23 -1.10 1.61
C LEU A 251 10.32 -2.01 1.04
N GLY A 252 11.27 -2.46 1.82
CA GLY A 252 12.32 -3.36 1.41
C GLY A 252 12.29 -4.64 2.22
N THR A 253 12.84 -5.72 1.65
CA THR A 253 13.03 -6.96 2.39
C THR A 253 14.12 -6.77 3.44
N ASN A 254 13.71 -6.49 4.67
CA ASN A 254 14.61 -6.49 5.81
C ASN A 254 14.68 -7.89 6.40
N VAL A 255 15.84 -8.54 6.28
CA VAL A 255 16.07 -9.83 6.89
C VAL A 255 16.62 -9.62 8.29
N GLY A 256 15.87 -10.05 9.30
CA GLY A 256 16.29 -10.10 10.69
C GLY A 256 16.81 -11.50 11.03
N LYS A 257 17.85 -11.58 11.85
CA LYS A 257 18.32 -12.84 12.42
C LYS A 257 17.78 -12.98 13.84
N CYS A 258 17.16 -14.12 14.11
CA CYS A 258 16.71 -14.49 15.44
C CYS A 258 17.35 -15.81 15.85
N TYR A 259 17.83 -15.90 17.08
CA TYR A 259 18.38 -17.14 17.63
C TYR A 259 17.33 -17.78 18.54
N LEU A 260 16.87 -18.97 18.16
CA LEU A 260 15.91 -19.75 18.92
C LEU A 260 16.63 -20.84 19.69
N ILE A 261 16.59 -20.78 21.03
CA ILE A 261 17.20 -21.79 21.90
C ILE A 261 16.30 -23.03 21.86
N THR A 262 16.77 -24.11 21.23
CA THR A 262 16.02 -25.35 21.09
C THR A 262 16.19 -26.29 22.28
N ASN A 263 17.26 -26.14 23.04
CA ASN A 263 17.52 -26.87 24.29
C ASN A 263 18.02 -25.89 25.36
N PRO A 264 17.20 -25.57 26.38
CA PRO A 264 17.57 -24.65 27.44
C PRO A 264 18.74 -25.13 28.32
N GLU A 265 18.91 -26.44 28.49
CA GLU A 265 19.97 -27.02 29.34
C GLU A 265 21.36 -26.87 28.71
N THR A 266 21.44 -27.02 27.38
CA THR A 266 22.71 -26.97 26.66
C THR A 266 22.92 -25.66 25.92
N TRP A 267 21.96 -24.75 25.98
CA TRP A 267 21.93 -23.48 25.21
C TRP A 267 22.08 -23.68 23.69
N LEU A 268 21.87 -24.91 23.24
CA LEU A 268 21.82 -25.19 21.80
C LEU A 268 20.61 -24.55 21.18
N GLY A 269 20.81 -23.90 20.07
CA GLY A 269 19.76 -23.22 19.35
C GLY A 269 20.01 -23.17 17.85
N LYS A 270 19.05 -22.68 17.12
CA LYS A 270 19.09 -22.55 15.67
C LYS A 270 18.88 -21.09 15.26
N GLU A 271 19.73 -20.60 14.37
CA GLU A 271 19.57 -19.28 13.78
C GLU A 271 18.47 -19.37 12.74
N VAL A 272 17.46 -18.50 12.84
CA VAL A 272 16.36 -18.37 11.89
C VAL A 272 16.35 -16.98 11.28
N LEU A 273 15.92 -16.88 10.05
CA LEU A 273 15.78 -15.62 9.34
C LEU A 273 14.32 -15.17 9.36
N LEU A 274 14.09 -13.94 9.84
CA LEU A 274 12.79 -13.28 9.79
C LEU A 274 12.78 -12.34 8.58
N ASN A 275 11.97 -12.67 7.59
CA ASN A 275 11.80 -11.84 6.40
C ASN A 275 10.66 -10.85 6.64
N ASP A 276 11.01 -9.56 6.65
CA ASP A 276 10.04 -8.49 6.66
C ASP A 276 9.45 -8.29 5.26
N THR A 277 8.12 -8.24 5.17
CA THR A 277 7.41 -8.05 3.90
C THR A 277 6.64 -6.73 3.90
N ILE A 278 5.92 -6.43 2.84
CA ILE A 278 5.05 -5.26 2.76
C ILE A 278 3.78 -5.51 3.57
N GLY A 279 3.35 -4.52 4.38
CA GLY A 279 2.05 -4.58 5.06
C GLY A 279 0.90 -4.53 4.06
N PHE A 280 -0.12 -5.34 4.30
CA PHE A 280 -1.32 -5.34 3.47
C PHE A 280 -2.31 -4.25 3.89
N ILE A 281 -3.11 -3.80 2.94
CA ILE A 281 -4.13 -2.77 3.11
C ILE A 281 -5.37 -3.15 2.30
N ARG A 282 -6.53 -2.66 2.69
CA ARG A 282 -7.79 -2.86 1.97
C ARG A 282 -7.70 -2.34 0.54
N ASP A 283 -8.41 -3.00 -0.36
CA ASP A 283 -8.55 -2.58 -1.77
C ASP A 283 -7.21 -2.40 -2.53
N LEU A 284 -6.18 -3.19 -2.16
CA LEU A 284 -4.93 -3.21 -2.92
C LEU A 284 -5.17 -3.84 -4.30
N PRO A 285 -4.97 -3.12 -5.41
CA PRO A 285 -5.25 -3.68 -6.72
C PRO A 285 -4.35 -4.87 -7.04
N PRO A 286 -4.88 -5.97 -7.63
CA PRO A 286 -4.08 -7.14 -7.99
C PRO A 286 -2.89 -6.82 -8.89
N LYS A 287 -3.01 -5.77 -9.73
CA LYS A 287 -1.92 -5.28 -10.58
C LYS A 287 -0.76 -4.71 -9.76
N LEU A 288 -1.04 -4.04 -8.63
CA LEU A 288 0.00 -3.57 -7.72
C LEU A 288 0.63 -4.72 -6.96
N VAL A 289 -0.16 -5.67 -6.47
CA VAL A 289 0.35 -6.89 -5.81
C VAL A 289 1.36 -7.60 -6.72
N LYS A 290 1.03 -7.78 -8.02
CA LYS A 290 1.96 -8.35 -9.00
C LYS A 290 3.20 -7.49 -9.25
N SER A 291 3.11 -6.18 -9.15
CA SER A 291 4.29 -5.30 -9.30
C SER A 291 5.23 -5.37 -8.11
N PHE A 292 4.74 -5.80 -6.95
CA PHE A 292 5.51 -6.04 -5.73
C PHE A 292 5.76 -7.54 -5.48
N SER A 293 5.58 -8.39 -6.50
CA SER A 293 5.77 -9.84 -6.37
C SER A 293 7.13 -10.20 -5.80
N SER A 294 8.19 -9.47 -6.14
CA SER A 294 9.54 -9.75 -5.65
C SER A 294 9.70 -9.51 -4.14
N THR A 295 9.06 -8.50 -3.58
CA THR A 295 9.05 -8.27 -2.13
C THR A 295 8.14 -9.29 -1.41
N LEU A 296 7.14 -9.81 -2.11
CA LEU A 296 6.26 -10.87 -1.62
C LEU A 296 6.83 -12.27 -1.88
N GLU A 297 7.78 -12.43 -2.81
CA GLU A 297 8.49 -13.70 -3.05
C GLU A 297 9.18 -14.22 -1.78
N ASP A 298 9.72 -13.35 -0.94
CA ASP A 298 10.31 -13.76 0.32
C ASP A 298 9.28 -14.37 1.27
N SER A 299 7.98 -14.01 1.16
CA SER A 299 6.89 -14.70 1.85
C SER A 299 6.59 -16.05 1.21
N ILE A 300 6.54 -16.12 -0.13
CA ILE A 300 6.25 -17.35 -0.88
C ILE A 300 7.33 -18.40 -0.63
N GLU A 301 8.58 -18.00 -0.53
CA GLU A 301 9.75 -18.85 -0.36
C GLU A 301 10.13 -19.13 1.10
N SER A 302 9.39 -18.56 2.06
CA SER A 302 9.58 -18.81 3.48
C SER A 302 9.07 -20.22 3.87
N ASP A 303 9.72 -20.84 4.86
CA ASP A 303 9.33 -22.18 5.30
C ASP A 303 7.96 -22.18 5.98
N PHE A 304 7.62 -21.09 6.69
CA PHE A 304 6.28 -20.82 7.22
C PHE A 304 6.06 -19.31 7.43
N LEU A 305 4.83 -18.91 7.73
CA LEU A 305 4.44 -17.54 7.88
C LEU A 305 3.99 -17.20 9.30
N LEU A 306 4.40 -16.02 9.79
CA LEU A 306 3.79 -15.37 10.95
C LEU A 306 2.80 -14.31 10.47
N HIS A 307 1.53 -14.54 10.71
CA HIS A 307 0.49 -13.56 10.42
C HIS A 307 0.20 -12.73 11.67
N ILE A 308 0.68 -11.50 11.70
CA ILE A 308 0.50 -10.59 12.83
C ILE A 308 -0.84 -9.86 12.70
N ILE A 309 -1.64 -9.94 13.76
CA ILE A 309 -3.03 -9.46 13.81
C ILE A 309 -3.16 -8.53 15.02
N ASP A 310 -3.81 -7.38 14.85
CA ASP A 310 -4.17 -6.51 15.97
C ASP A 310 -5.42 -7.06 16.65
N ALA A 311 -5.28 -7.64 17.84
CA ALA A 311 -6.41 -8.20 18.59
C ALA A 311 -7.44 -7.15 19.03
N SER A 312 -7.04 -5.88 19.11
CA SER A 312 -7.91 -4.78 19.49
C SER A 312 -8.73 -4.18 18.33
N ASP A 313 -8.45 -4.61 17.10
CA ASP A 313 -9.18 -4.12 15.90
C ASP A 313 -10.59 -4.73 15.89
N PRO A 314 -11.67 -3.93 15.82
CA PRO A 314 -13.03 -4.44 15.72
C PRO A 314 -13.26 -5.23 14.41
N PHE A 315 -12.49 -4.97 13.36
CA PHE A 315 -12.58 -5.61 12.05
C PHE A 315 -11.52 -6.71 11.83
N VAL A 316 -11.12 -7.40 12.90
CA VAL A 316 -10.08 -8.46 12.86
C VAL A 316 -10.33 -9.47 11.74
N ASP A 317 -11.57 -9.95 11.60
CA ASP A 317 -11.94 -10.97 10.62
C ASP A 317 -11.71 -10.48 9.18
N GLU A 318 -12.17 -9.27 8.87
CA GLU A 318 -11.96 -8.66 7.54
C GLU A 318 -10.46 -8.46 7.25
N ARG A 319 -9.66 -8.07 8.29
CA ARG A 319 -8.21 -7.91 8.11
C ARG A 319 -7.53 -9.23 7.80
N ILE A 320 -7.92 -10.29 8.49
CA ILE A 320 -7.42 -11.66 8.24
C ILE A 320 -7.78 -12.09 6.82
N ASP A 321 -9.03 -11.88 6.39
CA ASP A 321 -9.51 -12.24 5.06
C ASP A 321 -8.76 -11.50 3.95
N VAL A 322 -8.50 -10.20 4.13
CA VAL A 322 -7.70 -9.41 3.17
C VAL A 322 -6.30 -10.00 3.02
N VAL A 323 -5.62 -10.31 4.13
CA VAL A 323 -4.28 -10.91 4.09
C VAL A 323 -4.31 -12.28 3.44
N HIS A 324 -5.26 -13.14 3.81
CA HIS A 324 -5.40 -14.49 3.25
C HIS A 324 -5.70 -14.44 1.75
N LYS A 325 -6.55 -13.52 1.30
CA LYS A 325 -6.83 -13.34 -0.13
C LYS A 325 -5.58 -12.96 -0.91
N VAL A 326 -4.80 -11.99 -0.41
CA VAL A 326 -3.56 -11.59 -1.08
C VAL A 326 -2.55 -12.73 -1.10
N LEU A 327 -2.40 -13.48 0.00
CA LEU A 327 -1.52 -14.65 0.05
C LEU A 327 -1.96 -15.73 -0.96
N SER A 328 -3.27 -15.96 -1.10
CA SER A 328 -3.82 -16.87 -2.11
C SER A 328 -3.52 -16.38 -3.54
N ASP A 329 -3.69 -15.08 -3.81
CA ASP A 329 -3.44 -14.47 -5.12
C ASP A 329 -1.97 -14.59 -5.57
N ILE A 330 -1.02 -14.70 -4.61
CA ILE A 330 0.42 -14.89 -4.86
C ILE A 330 0.88 -16.34 -4.66
N TRP A 331 -0.02 -17.30 -4.46
CA TRP A 331 0.27 -18.73 -4.26
C TRP A 331 1.13 -19.05 -3.02
N ALA A 332 1.02 -18.25 -1.97
CA ALA A 332 1.68 -18.48 -0.69
C ALA A 332 0.81 -19.38 0.22
N HIS A 333 1.03 -20.69 0.14
CA HIS A 333 0.23 -21.70 0.83
C HIS A 333 0.90 -22.34 2.06
N GLN A 334 2.03 -21.77 2.51
CA GLN A 334 2.75 -22.28 3.66
C GLN A 334 1.90 -22.28 4.93
N ASP A 335 2.28 -23.12 5.87
CA ASP A 335 1.73 -23.12 7.22
C ASP A 335 1.85 -21.73 7.85
N LYS A 336 0.81 -21.33 8.60
CA LYS A 336 0.73 -20.02 9.24
C LYS A 336 0.56 -20.17 10.74
N ILE A 337 1.24 -19.29 11.49
CA ILE A 337 0.94 -19.05 12.90
C ILE A 337 0.25 -17.68 12.98
N LEU A 338 -0.97 -17.65 13.51
CA LEU A 338 -1.70 -16.41 13.75
C LEU A 338 -1.21 -15.80 15.07
N VAL A 339 -0.62 -14.60 15.00
CA VAL A 339 -0.09 -13.91 16.17
C VAL A 339 -0.99 -12.72 16.50
N PHE A 340 -1.89 -12.92 17.44
CA PHE A 340 -2.79 -11.87 17.95
C PHE A 340 -2.01 -10.96 18.91
N ASN A 341 -1.59 -9.81 18.40
CA ASN A 341 -0.83 -8.81 19.14
C ASN A 341 -1.77 -7.75 19.76
N LYS A 342 -1.22 -6.92 20.64
CA LYS A 342 -1.92 -5.84 21.36
C LYS A 342 -3.05 -6.33 22.29
N ILE A 343 -2.87 -7.50 22.88
CA ILE A 343 -3.85 -8.02 23.88
C ILE A 343 -4.02 -7.09 25.08
N ASP A 344 -3.04 -6.23 25.36
CA ASP A 344 -3.13 -5.16 26.36
C ASP A 344 -4.23 -4.12 26.07
N LYS A 345 -4.70 -4.04 24.82
CA LYS A 345 -5.77 -3.13 24.38
C LYS A 345 -7.10 -3.82 24.11
N ALA A 346 -7.09 -5.13 23.86
CA ALA A 346 -8.27 -5.86 23.42
C ALA A 346 -9.28 -6.15 24.52
N GLY A 347 -8.83 -6.23 25.79
CA GLY A 347 -9.67 -6.67 26.91
C GLY A 347 -9.84 -8.20 26.96
N GLU A 348 -10.10 -8.73 28.16
CA GLU A 348 -10.15 -10.18 28.41
C GLU A 348 -11.29 -10.87 27.66
N GLU A 349 -12.46 -10.27 27.62
CA GLU A 349 -13.64 -10.82 26.93
C GLU A 349 -13.37 -11.00 25.42
N ARG A 350 -12.78 -9.97 24.79
CA ARG A 350 -12.42 -10.04 23.37
C ARG A 350 -11.36 -11.11 23.09
N ILE A 351 -10.38 -11.24 23.98
CA ILE A 351 -9.35 -12.29 23.86
C ILE A 351 -9.99 -13.67 23.97
N ALA A 352 -10.93 -13.88 24.90
CA ALA A 352 -11.65 -15.15 25.06
C ALA A 352 -12.43 -15.50 23.77
N GLN A 353 -13.18 -14.54 23.22
CA GLN A 353 -13.91 -14.72 21.95
C GLN A 353 -12.98 -15.08 20.78
N LEU A 354 -11.84 -14.42 20.67
CA LEU A 354 -10.86 -14.71 19.61
C LEU A 354 -10.21 -16.10 19.82
N ARG A 355 -9.92 -16.50 21.03
CA ARG A 355 -9.39 -17.84 21.36
C ARG A 355 -10.38 -18.93 20.98
N GLU A 356 -11.65 -18.76 21.28
CA GLU A 356 -12.70 -19.70 20.91
C GLU A 356 -12.86 -19.78 19.39
N LYS A 357 -12.98 -18.63 18.73
CA LYS A 357 -13.20 -18.54 17.28
C LYS A 357 -12.05 -19.14 16.46
N TYR A 358 -10.82 -18.93 16.88
CA TYR A 358 -9.62 -19.40 16.18
C TYR A 358 -8.95 -20.61 16.83
N SER A 359 -9.71 -21.40 17.64
CA SER A 359 -9.22 -22.59 18.33
C SER A 359 -8.62 -23.64 17.39
N ASP A 360 -9.17 -23.79 16.19
CA ASP A 360 -8.70 -24.76 15.19
C ASP A 360 -7.43 -24.30 14.44
N PHE A 361 -6.99 -23.08 14.67
CA PHE A 361 -5.81 -22.51 14.04
C PHE A 361 -4.62 -22.51 14.99
N ASN A 362 -3.43 -22.62 14.42
CA ASN A 362 -2.21 -22.41 15.20
C ASN A 362 -2.08 -20.91 15.55
N CYS A 363 -2.53 -20.51 16.74
CA CYS A 363 -2.56 -19.10 17.16
C CYS A 363 -1.80 -18.87 18.47
N VAL A 364 -1.27 -17.65 18.65
CA VAL A 364 -0.61 -17.16 19.85
C VAL A 364 -1.13 -15.75 20.17
N PHE A 365 -1.28 -15.45 21.44
CA PHE A 365 -1.76 -14.17 21.94
C PHE A 365 -0.66 -13.43 22.68
N ILE A 366 -0.25 -12.26 22.18
CA ILE A 366 0.90 -11.52 22.70
C ILE A 366 0.58 -10.04 22.95
N SER A 367 1.34 -9.43 23.85
CA SER A 367 1.51 -7.98 23.88
C SER A 367 3.00 -7.67 23.75
N VAL A 368 3.38 -7.14 22.60
CA VAL A 368 4.77 -6.70 22.39
C VAL A 368 5.13 -5.58 23.36
N LYS A 369 4.16 -4.71 23.68
CA LYS A 369 4.36 -3.59 24.60
C LYS A 369 4.65 -4.02 26.03
N GLU A 370 3.96 -5.08 26.49
CA GLU A 370 4.08 -5.58 27.88
C GLU A 370 5.01 -6.80 27.99
N GLY A 371 5.53 -7.31 26.86
CA GLY A 371 6.38 -8.51 26.85
C GLY A 371 5.64 -9.81 27.16
N LYS A 372 4.31 -9.84 27.07
CA LYS A 372 3.48 -11.02 27.38
C LYS A 372 3.37 -11.96 26.17
N GLY A 373 3.31 -13.28 26.40
CA GLY A 373 3.06 -14.33 25.40
C GLY A 373 4.26 -14.70 24.54
N PHE A 374 5.45 -14.12 24.77
CA PHE A 374 6.63 -14.41 23.96
C PHE A 374 7.20 -15.81 24.15
N GLU A 375 7.03 -16.41 25.34
CA GLU A 375 7.48 -17.79 25.61
C GLU A 375 6.70 -18.77 24.74
N GLU A 376 5.36 -18.65 24.70
CA GLU A 376 4.50 -19.44 23.83
C GLU A 376 4.86 -19.28 22.36
N LEU A 377 5.07 -18.03 21.91
CA LEU A 377 5.48 -17.75 20.55
C LEU A 377 6.81 -18.43 20.21
N ARG A 378 7.83 -18.27 21.06
CA ARG A 378 9.14 -18.90 20.86
C ARG A 378 9.04 -20.42 20.82
N TRP A 379 8.23 -21.02 21.70
CA TRP A 379 8.04 -22.48 21.71
C TRP A 379 7.44 -22.96 20.39
N LYS A 380 6.39 -22.31 19.87
CA LYS A 380 5.79 -22.65 18.58
C LYS A 380 6.75 -22.44 17.41
N LEU A 381 7.58 -21.41 17.46
CA LEU A 381 8.63 -21.22 16.44
C LEU A 381 9.66 -22.36 16.48
N ILE A 382 10.08 -22.80 17.66
CA ILE A 382 11.01 -23.92 17.84
C ILE A 382 10.41 -25.22 17.30
N GLU A 383 9.14 -25.49 17.57
CA GLU A 383 8.43 -26.68 17.07
C GLU A 383 8.42 -26.74 15.54
N LYS A 384 8.23 -25.62 14.87
CA LYS A 384 8.20 -25.52 13.39
C LYS A 384 9.60 -25.59 12.76
N VAL A 385 10.64 -25.28 13.50
CA VAL A 385 12.02 -25.19 13.01
C VAL A 385 12.80 -26.50 13.28
N LYS A 386 12.31 -27.35 14.20
CA LYS A 386 12.88 -28.68 14.44
C LYS A 386 12.80 -29.56 13.20
#